data_9304975e9bec4fb8f1622d5d88ef8fb7
#
_entry.id   9304975e9bec4fb8f1622d5d88ef8fb7
#
_cell.length_a   1.000
_cell.length_b   1.000
_cell.length_c   1.000
_cell.angle_alpha   90.00
_cell.angle_beta   90.00
_cell.angle_gamma   90.00
#
_symmetry.space_group_name_H-M   'P 1'
#
loop_
_entity.id
_entity.type
_entity.pdbx_description
1 polymer ?
#
loop_
_entity_poly.entity_id
_entity_poly.type
_entity_poly.pdbx_seq_one_letter_code
_entity_poly.pdbx_strand_id
1 'polypeptide(L)'
;PTRRSSDLLAREIPSMPGQRQWSLDRLPEVIDQVVELKIPGVMLFGVPEHKDDQGSAALQDDGIVQEAVRLIKKRSPELLTITDLCFCEYTDHGHCGPLCEVAGRLDVDNDATLPLLAAQAVSHCRAGADVVAPSGMMDGMVRAIRDGLDGSGFTHIPLMSYSSKISSAYSGP
;
A
#
# COMPACT_ATOMS: atom_id res chain seq x y z
N PRO A 1 11.02 21.55 0.00
CA PRO A 1 10.23 21.50 -1.23
C PRO A 1 10.27 20.06 -1.71
N THR A 2 9.20 19.32 -1.42
CA THR A 2 8.96 18.00 -1.96
C THR A 2 8.91 18.10 -3.47
N ARG A 3 9.93 17.62 -4.16
CA ARG A 3 9.83 17.31 -5.57
C ARG A 3 8.82 16.17 -5.69
N ARG A 4 7.57 16.53 -5.97
CA ARG A 4 6.67 15.62 -6.66
C ARG A 4 7.40 15.30 -7.95
N SER A 5 7.73 14.04 -8.19
CA SER A 5 8.19 13.60 -9.50
C SER A 5 7.08 13.97 -10.49
N SER A 6 7.27 15.10 -11.18
CA SER A 6 6.30 15.66 -12.12
C SER A 6 6.48 15.08 -13.52
N ASP A 7 7.22 13.99 -13.63
CA ASP A 7 7.45 13.39 -14.92
C ASP A 7 6.34 12.38 -15.20
N LEU A 8 5.42 12.76 -16.09
CA LEU A 8 4.36 11.95 -16.71
C LEU A 8 4.76 10.48 -16.90
N LEU A 9 4.89 9.76 -15.78
CA LEU A 9 5.46 8.42 -15.77
C LEU A 9 4.38 7.36 -16.04
N ALA A 10 4.55 6.64 -17.13
CA ALA A 10 3.85 5.39 -17.42
C ALA A 10 4.90 4.31 -17.69
N ARG A 11 5.59 3.86 -16.63
CA ARG A 11 6.71 2.92 -16.76
C ARG A 11 6.20 1.49 -16.88
N GLU A 12 6.57 0.81 -17.93
CA GLU A 12 6.25 -0.60 -18.11
C GLU A 12 6.90 -1.48 -17.03
N ILE A 13 6.16 -2.49 -16.55
CA ILE A 13 6.66 -3.48 -15.60
C ILE A 13 7.20 -4.65 -16.44
N PRO A 14 8.54 -4.89 -16.48
CA PRO A 14 9.13 -5.87 -17.39
C PRO A 14 8.59 -7.29 -17.22
N SER A 15 8.28 -7.70 -15.99
CA SER A 15 7.70 -9.02 -15.68
C SER A 15 6.22 -9.15 -16.01
N MET A 16 5.55 -8.05 -16.41
CA MET A 16 4.11 -7.99 -16.66
C MET A 16 3.84 -7.21 -17.94
N PRO A 17 4.01 -7.81 -19.13
CA PRO A 17 3.82 -7.12 -20.40
C PRO A 17 2.45 -6.44 -20.50
N GLY A 18 2.45 -5.15 -20.88
CA GLY A 18 1.25 -4.32 -20.97
C GLY A 18 0.81 -3.69 -19.66
N GLN A 19 1.40 -4.06 -18.51
CA GLN A 19 1.15 -3.41 -17.24
C GLN A 19 2.16 -2.31 -16.95
N ARG A 20 1.74 -1.27 -16.25
CA ARG A 20 2.57 -0.08 -16.00
C ARG A 20 2.44 0.43 -14.58
N GLN A 21 3.52 1.01 -14.10
CA GLN A 21 3.51 1.89 -12.93
C GLN A 21 3.08 3.29 -13.40
N TRP A 22 2.16 3.90 -12.67
CA TRP A 22 1.60 5.19 -13.01
C TRP A 22 1.94 6.23 -11.95
N SER A 23 2.35 7.42 -12.42
CA SER A 23 2.47 8.58 -11.53
C SER A 23 1.09 9.20 -11.22
N LEU A 24 1.02 9.97 -10.14
CA LEU A 24 -0.25 10.58 -9.69
C LEU A 24 -0.88 11.48 -10.76
N ASP A 25 -0.10 12.20 -11.55
CA ASP A 25 -0.56 13.07 -12.62
C ASP A 25 -1.16 12.30 -13.82
N ARG A 26 -0.77 11.03 -14.00
CA ARG A 26 -1.31 10.15 -15.03
C ARG A 26 -2.44 9.23 -14.51
N LEU A 27 -2.61 9.12 -13.21
CA LEU A 27 -3.63 8.27 -12.60
C LEU A 27 -5.06 8.60 -13.04
N PRO A 28 -5.45 9.87 -13.31
CA PRO A 28 -6.78 10.19 -13.83
C PRO A 28 -7.16 9.45 -15.11
N GLU A 29 -6.20 9.26 -16.03
CA GLU A 29 -6.44 8.52 -17.29
C GLU A 29 -6.80 7.05 -17.02
N VAL A 30 -6.14 6.44 -16.03
CA VAL A 30 -6.40 5.06 -15.63
C VAL A 30 -7.76 4.93 -14.95
N ILE A 31 -8.09 5.88 -14.06
CA ILE A 31 -9.40 5.91 -13.38
C ILE A 31 -10.53 5.97 -14.41
N ASP A 32 -10.41 6.84 -15.43
CA ASP A 32 -11.42 6.97 -16.46
C ASP A 32 -11.62 5.67 -17.23
N GLN A 33 -10.54 4.99 -17.63
CA GLN A 33 -10.59 3.68 -18.29
C GLN A 33 -11.26 2.62 -17.42
N VAL A 34 -10.90 2.57 -16.13
CA VAL A 34 -11.48 1.63 -15.15
C VAL A 34 -13.00 1.85 -15.04
N VAL A 35 -13.44 3.10 -14.96
CA VAL A 35 -14.85 3.47 -14.86
C VAL A 35 -15.60 3.13 -16.16
N GLU A 36 -15.01 3.45 -17.32
CA GLU A 36 -15.60 3.14 -18.65
C GLU A 36 -15.81 1.62 -18.83
N LEU A 37 -14.82 0.83 -18.36
CA LEU A 37 -14.88 -0.64 -18.38
C LEU A 37 -15.80 -1.22 -17.30
N LYS A 38 -16.40 -0.38 -16.45
CA LYS A 38 -17.29 -0.79 -15.34
C LYS A 38 -16.60 -1.74 -14.36
N ILE A 39 -15.30 -1.56 -14.13
CA ILE A 39 -14.56 -2.30 -13.11
C ILE A 39 -14.97 -1.75 -11.75
N PRO A 40 -15.45 -2.61 -10.82
CA PRO A 40 -16.07 -2.12 -9.58
C PRO A 40 -15.07 -1.60 -8.55
N GLY A 41 -13.80 -1.97 -8.65
CA GLY A 41 -12.78 -1.58 -7.68
C GLY A 41 -11.36 -1.79 -8.18
N VAL A 42 -10.44 -1.11 -7.51
CA VAL A 42 -9.00 -1.18 -7.79
C VAL A 42 -8.23 -1.44 -6.51
N MET A 43 -7.09 -2.12 -6.63
CA MET A 43 -6.14 -2.29 -5.55
C MET A 43 -4.88 -1.47 -5.84
N LEU A 44 -4.41 -0.74 -4.85
CA LEU A 44 -3.25 0.14 -4.95
C LEU A 44 -2.03 -0.46 -4.25
N PHE A 45 -0.91 -0.44 -4.96
CA PHE A 45 0.43 -0.73 -4.45
C PHE A 45 1.28 0.53 -4.62
N GLY A 46 1.89 1.01 -3.55
CA GLY A 46 2.67 2.23 -3.59
C GLY A 46 4.15 1.98 -3.87
N VAL A 47 4.72 2.73 -4.80
CA VAL A 47 6.18 2.74 -5.01
C VAL A 47 6.67 4.15 -4.70
N PRO A 48 7.23 4.39 -3.50
CA PRO A 48 7.71 5.71 -3.12
C PRO A 48 8.98 6.07 -3.88
N GLU A 49 9.25 7.37 -4.02
CA GLU A 49 10.48 7.89 -4.63
C GLU A 49 11.71 7.63 -3.76
N HIS A 50 11.54 7.73 -2.44
CA HIS A 50 12.58 7.49 -1.45
C HIS A 50 12.20 6.37 -0.52
N LYS A 51 13.17 5.53 -0.23
CA LYS A 51 13.06 4.42 0.71
C LYS A 51 14.10 4.58 1.80
N ASP A 52 13.77 4.09 2.98
CA ASP A 52 14.68 4.03 4.12
C ASP A 52 14.54 2.70 4.87
N ASP A 53 15.34 2.48 5.88
CA ASP A 53 15.35 1.25 6.68
C ASP A 53 14.08 1.05 7.52
N GLN A 54 13.31 2.12 7.76
CA GLN A 54 12.07 2.10 8.53
C GLN A 54 10.81 2.10 7.67
N GLY A 55 10.95 2.34 6.35
CA GLY A 55 9.80 2.50 5.47
C GLY A 55 8.94 3.73 5.79
N SER A 56 9.55 4.80 6.27
CA SER A 56 8.86 5.97 6.83
C SER A 56 7.88 6.64 5.87
N ALA A 57 8.14 6.56 4.57
CA ALA A 57 7.24 7.09 3.54
C ALA A 57 5.85 6.45 3.53
N ALA A 58 5.69 5.23 4.08
CA ALA A 58 4.40 4.54 4.18
C ALA A 58 3.41 5.24 5.13
N LEU A 59 3.94 6.00 6.08
CA LEU A 59 3.16 6.63 7.18
C LEU A 59 2.86 8.11 6.93
N GLN A 60 3.38 8.69 5.85
CA GLN A 60 3.21 10.11 5.55
C GLN A 60 1.79 10.41 5.09
N ASP A 61 1.18 11.47 5.62
CA ASP A 61 -0.17 11.89 5.21
C ASP A 61 -0.27 12.25 3.73
N ASP A 62 0.83 12.72 3.13
CA ASP A 62 1.00 13.00 1.71
C ASP A 62 1.76 11.89 0.96
N GLY A 63 1.77 10.67 1.50
CA GLY A 63 2.35 9.50 0.86
C GLY A 63 1.69 9.16 -0.48
N ILE A 64 2.41 8.41 -1.32
CA ILE A 64 1.96 8.12 -2.69
C ILE A 64 0.59 7.41 -2.73
N VAL A 65 0.32 6.47 -1.82
CA VAL A 65 -0.95 5.76 -1.74
C VAL A 65 -2.05 6.68 -1.23
N GLN A 66 -1.79 7.48 -0.18
CA GLN A 66 -2.73 8.41 0.40
C GLN A 66 -3.19 9.45 -0.63
N GLU A 67 -2.27 10.01 -1.41
CA GLU A 67 -2.59 10.94 -2.50
C GLU A 67 -3.36 10.26 -3.63
N ALA A 68 -3.00 9.02 -4.01
CA ALA A 68 -3.73 8.25 -5.00
C ALA A 68 -5.18 7.98 -4.57
N VAL A 69 -5.39 7.58 -3.31
CA VAL A 69 -6.73 7.36 -2.75
C VAL A 69 -7.56 8.64 -2.82
N ARG A 70 -7.03 9.78 -2.36
CA ARG A 70 -7.73 11.07 -2.42
C ARG A 70 -8.11 11.45 -3.85
N LEU A 71 -7.20 11.22 -4.79
CA LEU A 71 -7.43 11.51 -6.21
C LEU A 71 -8.55 10.63 -6.79
N ILE A 72 -8.53 9.32 -6.49
CA ILE A 72 -9.57 8.38 -6.91
C ILE A 72 -10.92 8.82 -6.32
N LYS A 73 -11.00 9.06 -5.02
CA LYS A 73 -12.24 9.44 -4.37
C LYS A 73 -12.80 10.77 -4.83
N LYS A 74 -11.94 11.71 -5.18
CA LYS A 74 -12.35 12.99 -5.80
C LYS A 74 -12.93 12.80 -7.20
N ARG A 75 -12.36 11.87 -8.01
CA ARG A 75 -12.76 11.68 -9.41
C ARG A 75 -13.91 10.69 -9.57
N SER A 76 -13.90 9.62 -8.82
CA SER A 76 -14.89 8.54 -8.86
C SER A 76 -15.17 8.03 -7.43
N PRO A 77 -16.04 8.70 -6.66
CA PRO A 77 -16.30 8.35 -5.26
C PRO A 77 -16.79 6.90 -5.06
N GLU A 78 -17.53 6.38 -6.05
CA GLU A 78 -18.12 5.02 -6.01
C GLU A 78 -17.12 3.90 -6.35
N LEU A 79 -15.93 4.23 -6.89
CA LEU A 79 -14.93 3.22 -7.22
C LEU A 79 -14.34 2.64 -5.93
N LEU A 80 -14.56 1.35 -5.69
CA LEU A 80 -14.01 0.65 -4.53
C LEU A 80 -12.48 0.74 -4.54
N THR A 81 -11.92 1.37 -3.52
CA THR A 81 -10.47 1.60 -3.43
C THR A 81 -9.89 0.75 -2.31
N ILE A 82 -9.12 -0.27 -2.70
CA ILE A 82 -8.45 -1.20 -1.81
C ILE A 82 -6.98 -0.79 -1.73
N THR A 83 -6.40 -0.79 -0.54
CA THR A 83 -4.98 -0.48 -0.38
C THR A 83 -4.22 -1.65 0.22
N ASP A 84 -3.10 -2.01 -0.38
CA ASP A 84 -2.15 -2.94 0.19
C ASP A 84 -1.51 -2.36 1.46
N LEU A 85 -1.26 -3.21 2.45
CA LEU A 85 -0.56 -2.86 3.68
C LEU A 85 0.68 -3.75 3.81
N CYS A 86 1.82 -3.21 3.43
CA CYS A 86 3.13 -3.80 3.59
C CYS A 86 4.19 -2.70 3.63
N PHE A 87 5.36 -3.00 4.16
CA PHE A 87 6.51 -2.10 4.18
C PHE A 87 7.57 -2.45 3.12
N CYS A 88 7.49 -3.61 2.46
CA CYS A 88 8.51 -4.05 1.50
C CYS A 88 8.69 -3.09 0.30
N GLU A 89 7.64 -2.34 -0.08
CA GLU A 89 7.71 -1.30 -1.11
C GLU A 89 8.43 -0.04 -0.62
N TYR A 90 8.50 0.17 0.70
CA TYR A 90 8.96 1.41 1.33
C TYR A 90 10.33 1.27 1.99
N THR A 91 10.72 0.06 2.37
CA THR A 91 12.05 -0.21 2.93
C THR A 91 13.10 -0.34 1.84
N ASP A 92 14.31 0.13 2.09
CA ASP A 92 15.44 0.05 1.17
C ASP A 92 16.01 -1.39 1.05
N HIS A 93 15.87 -2.18 2.12
CA HIS A 93 16.24 -3.61 2.17
C HIS A 93 15.14 -4.55 1.64
N GLY A 94 13.93 -4.04 1.34
CA GLY A 94 12.82 -4.81 0.74
C GLY A 94 12.09 -5.78 1.67
N HIS A 95 12.34 -5.76 2.98
CA HIS A 95 11.59 -6.54 3.95
C HIS A 95 10.35 -5.79 4.44
N CYS A 96 9.39 -6.55 5.00
CA CYS A 96 8.06 -6.06 5.34
C CYS A 96 7.96 -5.27 6.66
N GLY A 97 9.07 -4.79 7.20
CA GLY A 97 9.14 -4.00 8.42
C GLY A 97 10.58 -3.74 8.84
N PRO A 98 10.80 -3.01 9.95
CA PRO A 98 12.11 -2.81 10.53
C PRO A 98 12.81 -4.13 10.81
N LEU A 99 14.14 -4.13 10.72
CA LEU A 99 14.96 -5.32 10.96
C LEU A 99 15.52 -5.31 12.38
N CYS A 100 15.61 -6.50 12.97
CA CYS A 100 16.33 -6.75 14.22
C CYS A 100 17.23 -7.99 14.07
N GLU A 101 18.18 -8.13 14.97
CA GLU A 101 19.05 -9.30 15.02
C GLU A 101 18.40 -10.39 15.88
N VAL A 102 18.12 -11.54 15.27
CA VAL A 102 17.58 -12.73 15.95
C VAL A 102 18.53 -13.89 15.72
N ALA A 103 19.13 -14.41 16.78
CA ALA A 103 20.05 -15.55 16.73
C ALA A 103 21.19 -15.41 15.70
N GLY A 104 21.76 -14.20 15.57
CA GLY A 104 22.86 -13.89 14.64
C GLY A 104 22.43 -13.73 13.18
N ARG A 105 21.14 -13.53 12.92
CA ARG A 105 20.58 -13.23 11.60
C ARG A 105 19.71 -11.99 11.66
N LEU A 106 19.72 -11.20 10.60
CA LEU A 106 18.75 -10.13 10.42
C LEU A 106 17.40 -10.74 10.03
N ASP A 107 16.37 -10.36 10.75
CA ASP A 107 14.98 -10.73 10.49
C ASP A 107 14.06 -9.54 10.75
N VAL A 108 12.82 -9.62 10.30
CA VAL A 108 11.83 -8.57 10.55
C VAL A 108 11.45 -8.58 12.03
N ASP A 109 11.52 -7.41 12.66
CA ASP A 109 11.00 -7.22 14.01
C ASP A 109 9.48 -7.25 13.99
N ASN A 110 8.90 -8.41 14.34
CA ASN A 110 7.46 -8.61 14.34
C ASN A 110 6.74 -7.56 15.18
N ASP A 111 7.16 -7.41 16.43
CA ASP A 111 6.44 -6.59 17.41
C ASP A 111 6.59 -5.09 17.14
N ALA A 112 7.75 -4.66 16.65
CA ALA A 112 7.96 -3.29 16.20
C ALA A 112 7.16 -2.97 14.91
N THR A 113 6.89 -3.96 14.06
CA THR A 113 6.14 -3.77 12.81
C THR A 113 4.63 -3.63 13.04
N LEU A 114 4.05 -4.28 14.04
CA LEU A 114 2.61 -4.27 14.29
C LEU A 114 2.01 -2.87 14.45
N PRO A 115 2.56 -1.96 15.30
CA PRO A 115 2.02 -0.61 15.41
C PRO A 115 2.19 0.22 14.13
N LEU A 116 3.22 -0.04 13.34
CA LEU A 116 3.44 0.64 12.06
C LEU A 116 2.37 0.24 11.03
N LEU A 117 2.04 -1.06 10.94
CA LEU A 117 0.94 -1.54 10.08
C LEU A 117 -0.41 -0.93 10.49
N ALA A 118 -0.67 -0.84 11.78
CA ALA A 118 -1.89 -0.19 12.28
C ALA A 118 -1.93 1.30 11.90
N ALA A 119 -0.82 2.02 12.05
CA ALA A 119 -0.71 3.42 11.66
C ALA A 119 -0.86 3.62 10.14
N GLN A 120 -0.26 2.77 9.32
CA GLN A 120 -0.41 2.78 7.87
C GLN A 120 -1.88 2.59 7.47
N ALA A 121 -2.57 1.60 8.05
CA ALA A 121 -3.98 1.35 7.79
C ALA A 121 -4.85 2.57 8.13
N VAL A 122 -4.64 3.18 9.28
CA VAL A 122 -5.37 4.39 9.71
C VAL A 122 -5.10 5.55 8.74
N SER A 123 -3.86 5.74 8.30
CA SER A 123 -3.49 6.78 7.33
C SER A 123 -4.22 6.59 5.99
N HIS A 124 -4.27 5.34 5.47
CA HIS A 124 -4.99 5.02 4.25
C HIS A 124 -6.51 5.26 4.38
N CYS A 125 -7.10 4.89 5.52
CA CYS A 125 -8.53 5.13 5.78
C CYS A 125 -8.85 6.63 5.92
N ARG A 126 -7.98 7.42 6.53
CA ARG A 126 -8.11 8.90 6.55
C ARG A 126 -8.06 9.51 5.15
N ALA A 127 -7.32 8.91 4.25
CA ALA A 127 -7.28 9.33 2.85
C ALA A 127 -8.54 8.92 2.07
N GLY A 128 -9.35 7.97 2.58
CA GLY A 128 -10.61 7.54 1.98
C GLY A 128 -10.60 6.11 1.41
N ALA A 129 -9.65 5.25 1.81
CA ALA A 129 -9.66 3.84 1.43
C ALA A 129 -10.91 3.13 1.96
N ASP A 130 -11.53 2.29 1.13
CA ASP A 130 -12.73 1.52 1.50
C ASP A 130 -12.38 0.17 2.12
N VAL A 131 -11.24 -0.40 1.75
CA VAL A 131 -10.75 -1.69 2.23
C VAL A 131 -9.24 -1.61 2.41
N VAL A 132 -8.73 -2.21 3.47
CA VAL A 132 -7.28 -2.40 3.68
C VAL A 132 -6.92 -3.88 3.57
N ALA A 133 -5.82 -4.18 2.86
CA ALA A 133 -5.45 -5.53 2.48
C ALA A 133 -4.01 -5.86 2.93
N PRO A 134 -3.81 -6.31 4.20
CA PRO A 134 -2.48 -6.63 4.68
C PRO A 134 -1.90 -7.86 3.95
N SER A 135 -0.76 -7.66 3.29
CA SER A 135 0.00 -8.68 2.55
C SER A 135 1.26 -9.16 3.27
N GLY A 136 1.58 -8.56 4.42
CA GLY A 136 2.71 -8.95 5.26
C GLY A 136 2.51 -10.32 5.94
N MET A 137 3.50 -10.71 6.75
CA MET A 137 3.57 -12.03 7.38
C MET A 137 3.67 -11.97 8.91
N MET A 138 3.45 -10.80 9.54
CA MET A 138 3.62 -10.63 10.98
C MET A 138 2.53 -11.36 11.76
N ASP A 139 2.95 -12.09 12.78
CA ASP A 139 2.03 -12.70 13.74
C ASP A 139 1.22 -11.61 14.44
N GLY A 140 -0.10 -11.77 14.44
CA GLY A 140 -1.01 -10.81 15.08
C GLY A 140 -1.33 -9.56 14.27
N MET A 141 -0.84 -9.40 13.02
CA MET A 141 -1.04 -8.19 12.22
C MET A 141 -2.51 -7.83 12.01
N VAL A 142 -3.37 -8.81 11.72
CA VAL A 142 -4.80 -8.57 11.51
C VAL A 142 -5.44 -7.97 12.76
N ARG A 143 -5.08 -8.47 13.94
CA ARG A 143 -5.56 -7.94 15.22
C ARG A 143 -5.05 -6.52 15.46
N ALA A 144 -3.76 -6.28 15.27
CA ALA A 144 -3.17 -4.96 15.48
C ALA A 144 -3.79 -3.90 14.55
N ILE A 145 -3.99 -4.25 13.27
CA ILE A 145 -4.64 -3.36 12.30
C ILE A 145 -6.10 -3.11 12.72
N ARG A 146 -6.86 -4.14 13.10
CA ARG A 146 -8.25 -3.98 13.52
C ARG A 146 -8.38 -3.08 14.74
N ASP A 147 -7.57 -3.32 15.77
CA ASP A 147 -7.57 -2.51 16.99
C ASP A 147 -7.20 -1.04 16.68
N GLY A 148 -6.24 -0.80 15.78
CA GLY A 148 -5.86 0.55 15.34
C GLY A 148 -6.98 1.28 14.59
N LEU A 149 -7.65 0.58 13.68
CA LEU A 149 -8.79 1.13 12.94
C LEU A 149 -9.97 1.42 13.85
N ASP A 150 -10.33 0.50 14.74
CA ASP A 150 -11.44 0.66 15.68
C ASP A 150 -11.18 1.81 16.66
N GLY A 151 -9.97 1.89 17.21
CA GLY A 151 -9.53 2.99 18.08
C GLY A 151 -9.51 4.35 17.39
N SER A 152 -9.45 4.38 16.06
CA SER A 152 -9.47 5.59 15.23
C SER A 152 -10.86 5.89 14.63
N GLY A 153 -11.90 5.11 14.96
CA GLY A 153 -13.27 5.32 14.49
C GLY A 153 -13.60 4.68 13.14
N PHE A 154 -12.69 3.87 12.57
CA PHE A 154 -12.87 3.18 11.29
C PHE A 154 -13.41 1.74 11.45
N THR A 155 -14.39 1.56 12.34
CA THR A 155 -14.98 0.24 12.68
C THR A 155 -15.66 -0.43 11.48
N HIS A 156 -16.10 0.35 10.50
CA HIS A 156 -16.81 -0.10 9.29
C HIS A 156 -15.86 -0.55 8.15
N ILE A 157 -14.57 -0.25 8.24
CA ILE A 157 -13.61 -0.61 7.18
C ILE A 157 -13.26 -2.10 7.28
N PRO A 158 -13.52 -2.90 6.22
CA PRO A 158 -13.13 -4.30 6.21
C PRO A 158 -11.63 -4.48 6.02
N LEU A 159 -11.10 -5.59 6.57
CA LEU A 159 -9.77 -6.10 6.28
C LEU A 159 -9.88 -7.27 5.31
N MET A 160 -9.12 -7.23 4.22
CA MET A 160 -8.99 -8.32 3.26
C MET A 160 -7.58 -8.92 3.37
N SER A 161 -7.40 -9.83 4.33
CA SER A 161 -6.10 -10.45 4.55
C SER A 161 -5.78 -11.49 3.45
N TYR A 162 -4.55 -11.45 2.96
CA TYR A 162 -4.04 -12.49 2.05
C TYR A 162 -3.87 -13.80 2.85
N SER A 163 -4.31 -14.92 2.28
CA SER A 163 -4.24 -16.23 2.93
C SER A 163 -3.31 -17.22 2.22
N SER A 164 -3.11 -17.06 0.93
CA SER A 164 -2.26 -17.95 0.13
C SER A 164 -1.44 -17.14 -0.86
N LYS A 165 -0.15 -17.48 -0.97
CA LYS A 165 0.76 -16.93 -1.97
C LYS A 165 1.28 -18.06 -2.84
N ILE A 166 1.00 -17.97 -4.14
CA ILE A 166 1.42 -18.96 -5.13
C ILE A 166 2.53 -18.33 -5.97
N SER A 167 3.66 -19.03 -6.09
CA SER A 167 4.73 -18.60 -6.99
C SER A 167 4.25 -18.54 -8.43
N SER A 168 4.54 -17.44 -9.11
CA SER A 168 4.12 -17.20 -10.49
C SER A 168 5.10 -16.25 -11.19
N ALA A 169 4.89 -15.96 -12.48
CA ALA A 169 5.67 -14.95 -13.19
C ALA A 169 5.51 -13.53 -12.60
N TYR A 170 4.44 -13.29 -11.85
CA TYR A 170 4.18 -12.05 -11.14
C TYR A 170 5.04 -11.91 -9.88
N SER A 171 5.15 -13.01 -9.13
CA SER A 171 5.89 -13.07 -7.87
C SER A 171 6.98 -14.13 -8.04
N GLY A 172 8.19 -13.74 -8.31
CA GLY A 172 9.35 -14.63 -8.39
C GLY A 172 9.57 -15.40 -7.08
N PRO A 173 10.40 -16.47 -7.13
CA PRO A 173 10.79 -17.20 -5.93
C PRO A 173 11.63 -16.35 -4.98
#